data_8426d812b75d2bc0be7659e216a7fdf5
#
_entry.id   8426d812b75d2bc0be7659e216a7fdf5
#
_cell.length_a   1.000
_cell.length_b   1.000
_cell.length_c   1.000
_cell.angle_alpha   90.00
_cell.angle_beta   90.00
_cell.angle_gamma   90.00
#
_symmetry.space_group_name_H-M   'P 1'
#
loop_
_entity.id
_entity.type
_entity.pdbx_description
1 polymer ?
#
loop_
_entity_poly.entity_id
_entity_poly.type
_entity_poly.pdbx_seq_one_letter_code
_entity_poly.pdbx_strand_id
1 'polypeptide(L)'
;MVSQDQSKYSGSKKNGGKELGMVTPQDKPLKKMKFVSSAEKEPSSTTTISEDSKSGRGMSTMPRVVKRKLQKIKPVVEYNKRGKGCGPAHTEMQSYIGVLARSRVPLVDKKWADIPNDIKEQIWEAVDMAFVVGQGGKTSVLSSAAKKWKDFKSTLTRHYILPYIKEREKLSQPPAVYKFIEKAEWDAFVASRLSKEFESVHSQHSQIREKLEYNHRLSRKGYAGLEDQLEETMPGVEIDRSTLWKKARQDKHGNIPDPKVAEKAKLIVSLHTLF
;
A
#
# COMPACT_ATOMS: atom_id res chain seq x y z
N MET A 1 51.51 -41.28 23.05
CA MET A 1 51.05 -41.69 24.37
C MET A 1 49.58 -41.32 24.41
N VAL A 2 48.61 -42.27 24.05
CA VAL A 2 47.99 -43.24 24.93
C VAL A 2 47.27 -42.51 26.08
N SER A 3 45.99 -42.61 26.34
CA SER A 3 44.89 -43.58 26.18
C SER A 3 43.59 -42.84 26.39
N GLN A 4 42.49 -43.08 25.71
CA GLN A 4 41.42 -44.05 26.00
C GLN A 4 40.99 -44.15 27.46
N ASP A 5 39.74 -43.82 27.76
CA ASP A 5 38.82 -44.88 28.17
C ASP A 5 37.33 -44.46 28.14
N GLN A 6 36.60 -45.43 27.76
CA GLN A 6 35.17 -45.67 27.65
C GLN A 6 34.56 -46.02 29.01
N SER A 7 33.28 -45.87 29.15
CA SER A 7 32.29 -46.92 29.44
C SER A 7 31.01 -46.28 30.02
N LYS A 8 29.86 -46.46 29.40
CA LYS A 8 28.85 -47.53 29.54
C LYS A 8 28.05 -47.52 30.84
N TYR A 9 26.77 -47.43 30.77
CA TYR A 9 25.62 -48.36 30.92
C TYR A 9 24.40 -47.60 31.36
N SER A 10 23.25 -47.54 30.65
CA SER A 10 22.19 -48.56 30.65
C SER A 10 21.23 -48.53 31.82
N GLY A 11 19.96 -48.32 31.58
CA GLY A 11 18.88 -48.49 32.55
C GLY A 11 17.50 -48.19 31.94
N SER A 12 16.89 -49.17 31.30
CA SER A 12 15.52 -49.23 30.81
C SER A 12 14.55 -49.57 31.90
N LYS A 13 13.31 -48.96 31.87
CA LYS A 13 12.02 -49.58 32.28
C LYS A 13 10.87 -48.61 31.88
N LYS A 14 10.08 -48.91 30.94
CA LYS A 14 8.81 -49.63 30.77
C LYS A 14 7.62 -49.06 31.55
N ASN A 15 6.60 -48.74 30.73
CA ASN A 15 5.16 -48.99 30.79
C ASN A 15 4.24 -47.93 31.43
N GLY A 16 3.29 -47.56 30.63
CA GLY A 16 2.00 -46.97 31.05
C GLY A 16 1.28 -46.34 29.88
N GLY A 17 0.69 -47.21 29.03
CA GLY A 17 -0.23 -46.76 28.00
C GLY A 17 -1.50 -46.19 28.58
N LYS A 18 -2.03 -45.13 28.03
CA LYS A 18 -3.45 -44.76 28.09
C LYS A 18 -3.88 -44.20 26.76
N GLU A 19 -5.02 -44.69 26.37
CA GLU A 19 -5.69 -44.65 25.10
C GLU A 19 -5.97 -43.26 24.51
N LEU A 20 -6.05 -43.29 23.20
CA LEU A 20 -6.56 -42.25 22.30
C LEU A 20 -7.97 -41.80 22.68
N GLY A 21 -8.12 -40.55 22.98
CA GLY A 21 -9.37 -39.82 22.87
C GLY A 21 -9.35 -38.97 21.60
N MET A 22 -10.01 -39.44 20.58
CA MET A 22 -10.29 -38.75 19.34
C MET A 22 -11.28 -37.63 19.63
N VAL A 23 -10.87 -36.37 19.62
CA VAL A 23 -11.76 -35.21 19.73
C VAL A 23 -11.94 -34.62 18.34
N THR A 24 -13.10 -34.82 17.78
CA THR A 24 -13.59 -34.15 16.57
C THR A 24 -13.78 -32.65 16.82
N PRO A 25 -13.49 -31.77 15.88
CA PRO A 25 -13.78 -30.34 16.02
C PRO A 25 -15.28 -30.11 15.92
N GLN A 26 -15.87 -29.58 16.99
CA GLN A 26 -17.25 -29.10 16.98
C GLN A 26 -17.37 -27.79 16.21
N ASP A 27 -18.29 -27.79 15.25
CA ASP A 27 -18.75 -26.65 14.49
C ASP A 27 -19.29 -25.53 15.41
N LYS A 28 -18.79 -24.33 15.25
CA LYS A 28 -19.36 -23.11 15.85
C LYS A 28 -20.51 -22.64 14.97
N PRO A 29 -21.71 -22.39 15.54
CA PRO A 29 -22.89 -22.01 14.77
C PRO A 29 -22.78 -20.57 14.23
N LEU A 30 -23.14 -20.42 12.94
CA LEU A 30 -23.33 -19.14 12.26
C LEU A 30 -24.42 -18.33 12.98
N LYS A 31 -24.10 -17.08 13.35
CA LYS A 31 -25.08 -16.09 13.81
C LYS A 31 -26.02 -15.71 12.67
N LYS A 32 -27.28 -16.13 12.77
CA LYS A 32 -28.37 -15.67 11.90
C LYS A 32 -28.63 -14.19 12.07
N MET A 33 -28.50 -13.42 11.00
CA MET A 33 -29.04 -12.07 10.89
C MET A 33 -30.56 -12.13 10.90
N LYS A 34 -31.20 -11.47 11.87
CA LYS A 34 -32.65 -11.27 11.89
C LYS A 34 -33.00 -10.10 10.97
N PHE A 35 -33.76 -10.42 9.94
CA PHE A 35 -34.53 -9.48 9.14
C PHE A 35 -35.72 -8.99 9.98
N VAL A 36 -35.86 -7.69 10.19
CA VAL A 36 -37.06 -7.10 10.76
C VAL A 36 -37.79 -6.34 9.67
N SER A 37 -38.99 -6.79 9.43
CA SER A 37 -39.95 -6.30 8.47
C SER A 37 -40.57 -4.97 8.90
N SER A 38 -40.93 -4.18 7.90
CA SER A 38 -41.58 -2.86 7.92
C SER A 38 -42.87 -2.80 8.74
N ALA A 39 -43.10 -1.64 9.34
CA ALA A 39 -44.43 -1.07 9.48
C ALA A 39 -44.35 0.47 9.41
N GLU A 40 -45.20 1.02 8.56
CA GLU A 40 -45.35 2.43 8.23
C GLU A 40 -45.84 3.27 9.40
N LYS A 41 -45.36 4.53 9.48
CA LYS A 41 -46.15 5.71 9.89
C LYS A 41 -45.42 6.99 9.46
N GLU A 42 -46.08 7.74 8.59
CA GLU A 42 -45.80 9.15 8.28
C GLU A 42 -46.70 10.07 9.14
N PRO A 43 -46.60 11.44 9.05
CA PRO A 43 -45.44 12.33 8.93
C PRO A 43 -45.43 13.47 9.97
N SER A 44 -44.34 14.13 10.21
CA SER A 44 -44.29 15.60 10.33
C SER A 44 -42.85 16.14 10.34
N SER A 45 -42.58 16.94 9.37
CA SER A 45 -41.66 18.06 9.19
C SER A 45 -40.63 18.36 10.28
N THR A 46 -39.36 18.25 9.95
CA THR A 46 -38.36 19.34 9.97
C THR A 46 -37.07 18.78 9.33
N THR A 47 -36.75 19.28 8.15
CA THR A 47 -35.56 18.89 7.39
C THR A 47 -34.33 19.50 8.05
N THR A 48 -33.63 18.74 8.83
CA THR A 48 -32.19 18.94 9.08
C THR A 48 -31.46 17.95 8.21
N ILE A 49 -30.83 18.45 7.16
CA ILE A 49 -29.92 17.70 6.29
C ILE A 49 -28.69 17.34 7.14
N SER A 50 -28.73 16.19 7.77
CA SER A 50 -27.53 15.54 8.27
C SER A 50 -26.83 14.89 7.07
N GLU A 51 -25.82 15.54 6.53
CA GLU A 51 -24.84 14.92 5.65
C GLU A 51 -24.20 13.76 6.43
N ASP A 52 -24.71 12.58 6.23
CA ASP A 52 -24.12 11.33 6.72
C ASP A 52 -22.87 11.03 5.88
N SER A 53 -21.83 11.86 6.09
CA SER A 53 -20.50 11.62 5.60
C SER A 53 -20.01 10.37 6.30
N LYS A 54 -19.97 9.23 5.58
CA LYS A 54 -19.22 8.04 5.99
C LYS A 54 -17.88 8.51 6.50
N SER A 55 -17.72 8.54 7.82
CA SER A 55 -16.48 8.93 8.49
C SER A 55 -15.36 8.04 8.01
N GLY A 56 -14.69 8.48 6.95
CA GLY A 56 -13.49 7.85 6.46
C GLY A 56 -12.44 7.86 7.56
N ARG A 57 -11.57 6.86 7.59
CA ARG A 57 -10.44 6.80 8.51
C ARG A 57 -9.68 8.13 8.44
N GLY A 58 -9.66 8.89 9.53
CA GLY A 58 -8.94 10.16 9.63
C GLY A 58 -7.45 10.03 9.28
N MET A 59 -6.78 11.18 9.08
CA MET A 59 -5.36 11.20 8.75
C MET A 59 -4.52 10.53 9.84
N SER A 60 -3.67 9.59 9.46
CA SER A 60 -2.72 8.96 10.38
C SER A 60 -1.66 9.96 10.82
N THR A 61 -1.51 10.16 12.12
CA THR A 61 -0.47 10.99 12.75
C THR A 61 0.70 10.19 13.31
N MET A 62 0.61 8.85 13.26
CA MET A 62 1.66 7.92 13.71
C MET A 62 2.16 8.16 15.16
N PRO A 63 1.28 8.24 16.17
CA PRO A 63 1.68 8.58 17.55
C PRO A 63 2.66 7.57 18.15
N ARG A 64 2.63 6.31 17.72
CA ARG A 64 3.60 5.28 18.15
C ARG A 64 5.03 5.61 17.73
N VAL A 65 5.21 6.12 16.51
CA VAL A 65 6.53 6.54 16.00
C VAL A 65 7.05 7.72 16.81
N VAL A 66 6.18 8.71 17.06
CA VAL A 66 6.54 9.89 17.89
C VAL A 66 6.95 9.46 19.29
N LYS A 67 6.18 8.57 19.96
CA LYS A 67 6.50 8.04 21.29
C LYS A 67 7.86 7.33 21.32
N ARG A 68 8.14 6.46 20.34
CA ARG A 68 9.43 5.74 20.27
C ARG A 68 10.61 6.68 20.02
N LYS A 69 10.43 7.72 19.21
CA LYS A 69 11.48 8.76 19.03
C LYS A 69 11.89 9.40 20.36
N LEU A 70 10.92 9.75 21.20
CA LEU A 70 11.18 10.28 22.54
C LEU A 70 11.95 9.28 23.42
N GLN A 71 11.65 8.00 23.27
CA GLN A 71 12.33 6.91 23.99
C GLN A 71 13.65 6.47 23.34
N LYS A 72 14.06 7.09 22.24
CA LYS A 72 15.25 6.72 21.43
C LYS A 72 15.25 5.26 20.95
N ILE A 73 14.05 4.66 20.80
CA ILE A 73 13.89 3.29 20.32
C ILE A 73 13.69 3.32 18.81
N LYS A 74 14.61 2.71 18.06
CA LYS A 74 14.58 2.62 16.60
C LYS A 74 14.41 1.17 16.17
N PRO A 75 13.25 0.77 15.58
CA PRO A 75 13.13 -0.55 14.99
C PRO A 75 14.02 -0.65 13.74
N VAL A 76 14.61 -1.83 13.55
CA VAL A 76 15.45 -2.13 12.39
C VAL A 76 14.56 -2.49 11.21
N VAL A 77 14.83 -1.88 10.06
CA VAL A 77 14.14 -2.21 8.80
C VAL A 77 14.84 -3.39 8.16
N GLU A 78 14.08 -4.45 7.94
CA GLU A 78 14.55 -5.67 7.28
C GLU A 78 14.47 -5.54 5.76
N TYR A 79 15.38 -6.22 5.06
CA TYR A 79 15.43 -6.24 3.61
C TYR A 79 15.49 -7.68 3.10
N ASN A 80 14.76 -7.97 2.02
CA ASN A 80 14.84 -9.26 1.35
C ASN A 80 16.14 -9.38 0.54
N LYS A 81 16.38 -10.56 -0.06
CA LYS A 81 17.58 -10.85 -0.87
C LYS A 81 17.82 -9.86 -2.03
N ARG A 82 16.78 -9.16 -2.49
CA ARG A 82 16.82 -8.15 -3.55
C ARG A 82 17.00 -6.71 -3.03
N GLY A 83 17.27 -6.54 -1.74
CA GLY A 83 17.40 -5.22 -1.12
C GLY A 83 16.08 -4.45 -0.99
N LYS A 84 14.93 -5.12 -1.16
CA LYS A 84 13.62 -4.50 -0.95
C LYS A 84 13.22 -4.62 0.53
N GLY A 85 12.84 -3.50 1.14
CA GLY A 85 12.39 -3.50 2.52
C GLY A 85 11.14 -4.36 2.74
N CYS A 86 11.13 -5.13 3.81
CA CYS A 86 10.07 -6.04 4.20
C CYS A 86 9.76 -5.94 5.70
N GLY A 87 8.78 -6.68 6.15
CA GLY A 87 8.40 -6.76 7.56
C GLY A 87 7.60 -5.56 8.11
N PRO A 88 7.23 -5.63 9.39
CA PRO A 88 6.37 -4.62 10.04
C PRO A 88 7.05 -3.26 10.17
N ALA A 89 8.36 -3.21 10.49
CA ALA A 89 9.12 -1.98 10.62
C ALA A 89 9.18 -1.22 9.28
N HIS A 90 9.38 -1.91 8.15
CA HIS A 90 9.31 -1.31 6.81
C HIS A 90 7.92 -0.74 6.51
N THR A 91 6.86 -1.48 6.79
CA THR A 91 5.48 -1.03 6.56
C THR A 91 5.15 0.23 7.36
N GLU A 92 5.58 0.28 8.62
CA GLU A 92 5.41 1.44 9.49
C GLU A 92 6.24 2.63 9.01
N MET A 93 7.51 2.41 8.63
CA MET A 93 8.37 3.44 8.03
C MET A 93 7.73 4.02 6.77
N GLN A 94 7.21 3.18 5.88
CA GLN A 94 6.52 3.64 4.67
C GLN A 94 5.29 4.50 4.97
N SER A 95 4.54 4.19 6.02
CA SER A 95 3.42 5.01 6.49
C SER A 95 3.89 6.34 7.06
N TYR A 96 4.98 6.34 7.82
CA TYR A 96 5.58 7.54 8.40
C TYR A 96 6.15 8.49 7.33
N ILE A 97 6.85 7.96 6.32
CA ILE A 97 7.27 8.73 5.14
C ILE A 97 6.06 9.41 4.48
N GLY A 98 4.93 8.72 4.40
CA GLY A 98 3.69 9.30 3.87
C GLY A 98 3.14 10.47 4.70
N VAL A 99 3.27 10.43 6.01
CA VAL A 99 2.91 11.56 6.89
C VAL A 99 3.82 12.74 6.63
N LEU A 100 5.14 12.51 6.63
CA LEU A 100 6.14 13.56 6.39
C LEU A 100 5.99 14.21 5.01
N ALA A 101 5.79 13.41 3.97
CA ALA A 101 5.63 13.90 2.62
C ALA A 101 4.39 14.79 2.45
N ARG A 102 3.29 14.46 3.14
CA ARG A 102 2.06 15.28 3.09
C ARG A 102 2.16 16.57 3.87
N SER A 103 2.84 16.55 5.03
CA SER A 103 2.86 17.69 5.95
C SER A 103 4.01 18.65 5.77
N ARG A 104 5.08 18.27 5.04
CA ARG A 104 6.29 19.09 4.90
C ARG A 104 6.57 19.55 3.49
N VAL A 105 6.06 18.83 2.49
CA VAL A 105 6.36 19.14 1.10
C VAL A 105 5.27 20.02 0.51
N PRO A 106 5.62 21.21 -0.03
CA PRO A 106 4.64 22.11 -0.63
C PRO A 106 3.84 21.47 -1.76
N LEU A 107 2.56 21.81 -1.86
CA LEU A 107 1.66 21.30 -2.90
C LEU A 107 1.88 21.94 -4.25
N VAL A 108 2.37 23.18 -4.25
CA VAL A 108 2.41 24.06 -5.43
C VAL A 108 3.52 23.65 -6.41
N ASP A 109 4.60 23.08 -5.89
CA ASP A 109 5.74 22.67 -6.72
C ASP A 109 5.33 21.63 -7.77
N LYS A 110 5.83 21.82 -8.99
CA LYS A 110 5.47 20.97 -10.14
C LYS A 110 6.19 19.62 -10.09
N LYS A 111 7.48 19.62 -9.77
CA LYS A 111 8.37 18.44 -9.79
C LYS A 111 9.06 18.21 -8.46
N TRP A 112 9.39 16.97 -8.17
CA TRP A 112 10.19 16.62 -6.98
C TRP A 112 11.61 17.21 -7.02
N ALA A 113 12.14 17.41 -8.21
CA ALA A 113 13.46 18.05 -8.39
C ALA A 113 13.47 19.48 -7.85
N ASP A 114 12.34 20.19 -8.00
CA ASP A 114 12.20 21.61 -7.63
C ASP A 114 12.08 21.80 -6.10
N ILE A 115 11.78 20.72 -5.36
CA ILE A 115 11.69 20.76 -3.89
C ILE A 115 13.06 21.08 -3.30
N PRO A 116 13.15 22.07 -2.38
CA PRO A 116 14.38 22.42 -1.69
C PRO A 116 15.06 21.24 -1.00
N ASN A 117 16.38 21.22 -1.00
CA ASN A 117 17.13 20.11 -0.40
C ASN A 117 16.99 20.07 1.12
N ASP A 118 16.81 21.19 1.79
CA ASP A 118 16.55 21.26 3.22
C ASP A 118 15.28 20.49 3.63
N ILE A 119 14.19 20.59 2.84
CA ILE A 119 12.97 19.81 3.06
C ILE A 119 13.25 18.31 2.87
N LYS A 120 14.03 17.94 1.85
CA LYS A 120 14.43 16.56 1.61
C LYS A 120 15.27 16.00 2.77
N GLU A 121 16.23 16.81 3.28
CA GLU A 121 17.04 16.44 4.45
C GLU A 121 16.18 16.30 5.71
N GLN A 122 15.28 17.22 5.98
CA GLN A 122 14.37 17.12 7.13
C GLN A 122 13.51 15.86 7.09
N ILE A 123 13.11 15.41 5.89
CA ILE A 123 12.38 14.14 5.75
C ILE A 123 13.29 12.97 6.08
N TRP A 124 14.52 12.97 5.54
CA TRP A 124 15.49 11.92 5.81
C TRP A 124 15.83 11.84 7.30
N GLU A 125 16.22 12.93 7.92
CA GLU A 125 16.55 13.02 9.35
C GLU A 125 15.41 12.53 10.25
N ALA A 126 14.16 12.92 9.91
CA ALA A 126 12.99 12.46 10.67
C ALA A 126 12.81 10.95 10.60
N VAL A 127 13.10 10.33 9.46
CA VAL A 127 13.03 8.87 9.28
C VAL A 127 14.22 8.20 9.97
N ASP A 128 15.42 8.71 9.79
CA ASP A 128 16.64 8.17 10.40
C ASP A 128 16.59 8.22 11.93
N MET A 129 16.02 9.29 12.51
CA MET A 129 15.76 9.36 13.94
C MET A 129 14.73 8.32 14.45
N ALA A 130 13.86 7.81 13.59
CA ALA A 130 12.75 6.93 13.97
C ALA A 130 13.01 5.44 13.68
N PHE A 131 13.90 5.14 12.74
CA PHE A 131 14.17 3.78 12.26
C PHE A 131 15.67 3.58 12.02
N VAL A 132 16.14 2.34 12.14
CA VAL A 132 17.46 1.95 11.63
C VAL A 132 17.26 1.53 10.17
N VAL A 133 17.73 2.38 9.26
CA VAL A 133 17.61 2.16 7.81
C VAL A 133 18.98 1.73 7.29
N GLY A 134 19.03 0.67 6.49
CA GLY A 134 20.27 0.15 5.95
C GLY A 134 20.99 1.10 4.98
N GLN A 135 22.18 0.72 4.57
CA GLN A 135 23.02 1.49 3.65
C GLN A 135 22.25 1.78 2.34
N GLY A 136 22.38 3.01 1.82
CA GLY A 136 21.60 3.48 0.65
C GLY A 136 20.15 3.83 0.96
N GLY A 137 19.71 3.73 2.21
CA GLY A 137 18.34 3.97 2.63
C GLY A 137 17.82 5.38 2.37
N LYS A 138 18.68 6.40 2.40
CA LYS A 138 18.30 7.80 2.11
C LYS A 138 17.65 7.94 0.75
N THR A 139 18.27 7.41 -0.30
CA THR A 139 17.73 7.46 -1.67
C THR A 139 16.37 6.75 -1.77
N SER A 140 16.23 5.59 -1.14
CA SER A 140 14.97 4.84 -1.10
C SER A 140 13.87 5.60 -0.36
N VAL A 141 14.19 6.21 0.79
CA VAL A 141 13.26 7.03 1.58
C VAL A 141 12.80 8.24 0.78
N LEU A 142 13.71 8.99 0.15
CA LEU A 142 13.37 10.17 -0.64
C LEU A 142 12.57 9.82 -1.90
N SER A 143 12.89 8.70 -2.57
CA SER A 143 12.10 8.18 -3.69
C SER A 143 10.67 7.82 -3.25
N SER A 144 10.53 7.16 -2.09
CA SER A 144 9.23 6.86 -1.50
C SER A 144 8.45 8.12 -1.13
N ALA A 145 9.12 9.13 -0.57
CA ALA A 145 8.51 10.42 -0.24
C ALA A 145 7.98 11.13 -1.49
N ALA A 146 8.78 11.18 -2.56
CA ALA A 146 8.39 11.74 -3.85
C ALA A 146 7.13 11.08 -4.42
N LYS A 147 7.07 9.74 -4.39
CA LYS A 147 5.88 9.00 -4.83
C LYS A 147 4.66 9.34 -3.98
N LYS A 148 4.79 9.32 -2.66
CA LYS A 148 3.68 9.59 -1.72
C LYS A 148 3.17 11.03 -1.83
N TRP A 149 4.05 11.99 -2.07
CA TRP A 149 3.68 13.36 -2.36
C TRP A 149 2.88 13.48 -3.66
N LYS A 150 3.31 12.83 -4.76
CA LYS A 150 2.55 12.79 -6.01
C LYS A 150 1.18 12.13 -5.82
N ASP A 151 1.13 11.01 -5.11
CA ASP A 151 -0.10 10.29 -4.82
C ASP A 151 -1.06 11.17 -4.00
N PHE A 152 -0.54 11.95 -3.05
CA PHE A 152 -1.31 12.89 -2.26
C PHE A 152 -1.90 14.00 -3.12
N LYS A 153 -1.11 14.65 -3.98
CA LYS A 153 -1.62 15.65 -4.93
C LYS A 153 -2.70 15.07 -5.86
N SER A 154 -2.51 13.85 -6.32
CA SER A 154 -3.51 13.15 -7.13
C SER A 154 -4.80 12.88 -6.33
N THR A 155 -4.70 12.52 -5.06
CA THR A 155 -5.84 12.32 -4.17
C THR A 155 -6.61 13.61 -3.95
N LEU A 156 -5.92 14.71 -3.64
CA LEU A 156 -6.53 16.04 -3.49
C LEU A 156 -7.25 16.46 -4.77
N THR A 157 -6.59 16.32 -5.91
CA THR A 157 -7.18 16.68 -7.21
C THR A 157 -8.44 15.87 -7.48
N ARG A 158 -8.38 14.53 -7.34
CA ARG A 158 -9.45 13.62 -7.74
C ARG A 158 -10.67 13.68 -6.82
N HIS A 159 -10.45 13.81 -5.52
CA HIS A 159 -11.54 13.70 -4.53
C HIS A 159 -12.04 15.04 -4.02
N TYR A 160 -11.22 16.10 -4.10
CA TYR A 160 -11.55 17.39 -3.47
C TYR A 160 -11.59 18.57 -4.45
N ILE A 161 -11.10 18.41 -5.70
CA ILE A 161 -11.14 19.49 -6.68
C ILE A 161 -12.04 19.14 -7.86
N LEU A 162 -11.74 18.05 -8.60
CA LEU A 162 -12.45 17.70 -9.84
C LEU A 162 -13.96 17.53 -9.66
N PRO A 163 -14.48 16.92 -8.57
CA PRO A 163 -15.92 16.78 -8.37
C PRO A 163 -16.64 18.12 -8.15
N TYR A 164 -15.92 19.15 -7.69
CA TYR A 164 -16.48 20.44 -7.27
C TYR A 164 -16.09 21.60 -8.17
N ILE A 165 -15.65 21.35 -9.41
CA ILE A 165 -15.25 22.41 -10.37
C ILE A 165 -16.36 23.45 -10.57
N LYS A 166 -17.62 23.01 -10.57
CA LYS A 166 -18.80 23.87 -10.75
C LYS A 166 -19.25 24.54 -9.45
N GLU A 167 -18.77 24.09 -8.30
CA GLU A 167 -19.15 24.54 -6.96
C GLU A 167 -17.95 25.23 -6.28
N ARG A 168 -17.58 26.41 -6.78
CA ARG A 168 -16.35 27.12 -6.33
C ARG A 168 -16.35 27.41 -4.82
N GLU A 169 -17.50 27.55 -4.20
CA GLU A 169 -17.61 27.74 -2.75
C GLU A 169 -16.99 26.57 -1.96
N LYS A 170 -17.18 25.33 -2.44
CA LYS A 170 -16.58 24.14 -1.81
C LYS A 170 -15.05 24.07 -1.99
N LEU A 171 -14.52 24.82 -2.95
CA LEU A 171 -13.06 24.90 -3.19
C LEU A 171 -12.41 26.04 -2.40
N SER A 172 -13.19 26.89 -1.72
CA SER A 172 -12.68 28.06 -0.99
C SER A 172 -11.88 27.73 0.27
N GLN A 173 -12.01 26.50 0.78
CA GLN A 173 -11.30 26.03 1.97
C GLN A 173 -10.64 24.68 1.71
N PRO A 174 -9.46 24.42 2.33
CA PRO A 174 -8.85 23.12 2.26
C PRO A 174 -9.73 22.05 2.93
N PRO A 175 -9.61 20.77 2.51
CA PRO A 175 -10.41 19.70 3.10
C PRO A 175 -10.18 19.57 4.61
N ALA A 176 -11.25 19.51 5.40
CA ALA A 176 -11.20 19.46 6.87
C ALA A 176 -10.35 18.30 7.44
N VAL A 177 -10.16 17.23 6.65
CA VAL A 177 -9.28 16.10 7.00
C VAL A 177 -7.80 16.50 6.99
N TYR A 178 -7.42 17.52 6.21
CA TYR A 178 -6.03 17.97 6.04
C TYR A 178 -5.83 19.38 6.60
N LYS A 179 -6.10 19.54 7.90
CA LYS A 179 -6.03 20.83 8.62
C LYS A 179 -4.66 21.54 8.57
N PHE A 180 -3.61 20.84 8.16
CA PHE A 180 -2.27 21.39 8.03
C PHE A 180 -2.03 22.12 6.72
N ILE A 181 -2.95 22.03 5.75
CA ILE A 181 -2.84 22.75 4.48
C ILE A 181 -3.29 24.20 4.74
N GLU A 182 -2.39 25.13 4.53
CA GLU A 182 -2.74 26.55 4.64
C GLU A 182 -3.61 27.01 3.48
N LYS A 183 -4.50 27.96 3.77
CA LYS A 183 -5.45 28.43 2.76
C LYS A 183 -4.77 28.99 1.51
N ALA A 184 -3.71 29.76 1.68
CA ALA A 184 -2.95 30.35 0.55
C ALA A 184 -2.36 29.25 -0.35
N GLU A 185 -1.81 28.21 0.25
CA GLU A 185 -1.27 27.04 -0.47
C GLU A 185 -2.38 26.28 -1.21
N TRP A 186 -3.51 26.07 -0.54
CA TRP A 186 -4.68 25.44 -1.14
C TRP A 186 -5.20 26.21 -2.34
N ASP A 187 -5.40 27.54 -2.22
CA ASP A 187 -5.88 28.39 -3.29
C ASP A 187 -4.96 28.33 -4.51
N ALA A 188 -3.65 28.39 -4.30
CA ALA A 188 -2.66 28.28 -5.38
C ALA A 188 -2.69 26.88 -6.01
N PHE A 189 -2.87 25.83 -5.22
CA PHE A 189 -2.99 24.46 -5.71
C PHE A 189 -4.24 24.28 -6.54
N VAL A 190 -5.42 24.74 -6.08
CA VAL A 190 -6.68 24.71 -6.81
C VAL A 190 -6.54 25.46 -8.14
N ALA A 191 -5.99 26.69 -8.12
CA ALA A 191 -5.75 27.47 -9.34
C ALA A 191 -4.91 26.68 -10.36
N SER A 192 -3.85 26.01 -9.90
CA SER A 192 -2.99 25.19 -10.76
C SER A 192 -3.74 23.98 -11.38
N ARG A 193 -4.74 23.44 -10.68
CA ARG A 193 -5.52 22.28 -11.16
C ARG A 193 -6.69 22.66 -12.06
N LEU A 194 -7.13 23.90 -11.99
CA LEU A 194 -8.16 24.47 -12.87
C LEU A 194 -7.56 25.16 -14.12
N SER A 195 -6.25 25.17 -14.25
CA SER A 195 -5.57 25.77 -15.42
C SER A 195 -5.79 24.93 -16.69
N LYS A 196 -5.88 25.59 -17.85
CA LYS A 196 -5.99 24.93 -19.15
C LYS A 196 -4.80 24.01 -19.46
N GLU A 197 -3.59 24.36 -18.97
CA GLU A 197 -2.39 23.54 -19.07
C GLU A 197 -2.60 22.18 -18.36
N PHE A 198 -3.10 22.20 -17.12
CA PHE A 198 -3.37 20.97 -16.37
C PHE A 198 -4.46 20.13 -17.06
N GLU A 199 -5.54 20.75 -17.50
CA GLU A 199 -6.65 20.07 -18.20
C GLU A 199 -6.16 19.35 -19.45
N SER A 200 -5.35 20.01 -20.28
CA SER A 200 -4.75 19.42 -21.48
C SER A 200 -3.91 18.18 -21.17
N VAL A 201 -2.98 18.30 -20.22
CA VAL A 201 -2.11 17.18 -19.79
C VAL A 201 -2.93 16.05 -19.17
N HIS A 202 -3.91 16.38 -18.34
CA HIS A 202 -4.80 15.40 -17.71
C HIS A 202 -5.61 14.60 -18.75
N SER A 203 -6.17 15.29 -19.76
CA SER A 203 -6.90 14.69 -20.87
C SER A 203 -6.01 13.75 -21.69
N GLN A 204 -4.80 14.19 -22.07
CA GLN A 204 -3.84 13.35 -22.79
C GLN A 204 -3.52 12.06 -22.02
N HIS A 205 -3.23 12.17 -20.72
CA HIS A 205 -2.97 10.99 -19.87
C HIS A 205 -4.19 10.08 -19.70
N SER A 206 -5.41 10.63 -19.75
CA SER A 206 -6.64 9.83 -19.74
C SER A 206 -6.75 9.00 -21.00
N GLN A 207 -6.57 9.63 -22.15
CA GLN A 207 -6.60 8.96 -23.45
C GLN A 207 -5.55 7.85 -23.59
N ILE A 208 -4.32 8.10 -23.07
CA ILE A 208 -3.27 7.08 -23.04
C ILE A 208 -3.70 5.87 -22.19
N ARG A 209 -4.35 6.11 -21.04
CA ARG A 209 -4.83 5.02 -20.17
C ARG A 209 -5.98 4.23 -20.81
N GLU A 210 -6.86 4.88 -21.56
CA GLU A 210 -7.95 4.22 -22.29
C GLU A 210 -7.42 3.27 -23.37
N LYS A 211 -6.27 3.59 -23.96
CA LYS A 211 -5.59 2.74 -24.95
C LYS A 211 -4.88 1.52 -24.36
N LEU A 212 -4.82 1.38 -23.03
CA LEU A 212 -4.19 0.24 -22.39
C LEU A 212 -5.10 -1.00 -22.46
N GLU A 213 -4.87 -1.86 -23.43
CA GLU A 213 -5.64 -3.09 -23.64
C GLU A 213 -5.26 -4.22 -22.67
N TYR A 214 -3.99 -4.25 -22.23
CA TYR A 214 -3.43 -5.37 -21.48
C TYR A 214 -3.17 -5.03 -20.01
N ASN A 215 -4.21 -4.62 -19.29
CA ASN A 215 -4.08 -4.28 -17.87
C ASN A 215 -3.78 -5.50 -17.01
N HIS A 216 -2.86 -5.37 -16.03
CA HIS A 216 -2.62 -6.41 -15.05
C HIS A 216 -3.67 -6.37 -13.93
N ARG A 217 -3.90 -7.53 -13.28
CA ARG A 217 -4.82 -7.70 -12.14
C ARG A 217 -4.09 -7.70 -10.79
N LEU A 218 -2.84 -7.26 -10.76
CA LEU A 218 -2.05 -7.23 -9.54
C LEU A 218 -2.57 -6.14 -8.59
N SER A 219 -2.66 -6.51 -7.31
CA SER A 219 -2.99 -5.58 -6.24
C SER A 219 -1.82 -4.62 -5.97
N ARG A 220 -1.84 -3.96 -4.80
CA ARG A 220 -0.77 -3.05 -4.36
C ARG A 220 0.63 -3.68 -4.33
N LYS A 221 0.74 -5.01 -4.28
CA LYS A 221 2.02 -5.74 -4.32
C LYS A 221 2.75 -5.54 -5.65
N GLY A 222 2.02 -5.37 -6.76
CA GLY A 222 2.59 -5.19 -8.09
C GLY A 222 3.40 -6.41 -8.56
N TYR A 223 4.21 -6.23 -9.61
CA TYR A 223 5.04 -7.30 -10.17
C TYR A 223 6.06 -7.85 -9.17
N ALA A 224 6.69 -6.99 -8.39
CA ALA A 224 7.67 -7.43 -7.39
C ALA A 224 7.06 -8.36 -6.33
N GLY A 225 5.82 -8.06 -5.87
CA GLY A 225 5.16 -8.95 -4.92
C GLY A 225 4.61 -10.23 -5.56
N LEU A 226 4.33 -10.23 -6.87
CA LEU A 226 4.02 -11.45 -7.61
C LEU A 226 5.27 -12.34 -7.73
N GLU A 227 6.39 -11.74 -8.05
CA GLU A 227 7.67 -12.42 -8.17
C GLU A 227 8.12 -13.05 -6.85
N ASP A 228 8.06 -12.30 -5.73
CA ASP A 228 8.32 -12.81 -4.38
C ASP A 228 7.40 -14.04 -4.07
N GLN A 229 6.11 -13.96 -4.43
CA GLN A 229 5.16 -15.06 -4.23
C GLN A 229 5.46 -16.29 -5.10
N LEU A 230 5.92 -16.08 -6.34
CA LEU A 230 6.29 -17.19 -7.22
C LEU A 230 7.59 -17.87 -6.76
N GLU A 231 8.56 -17.13 -6.23
CA GLU A 231 9.75 -17.70 -5.64
C GLU A 231 9.46 -18.56 -4.40
N GLU A 232 8.49 -18.14 -3.56
CA GLU A 232 8.05 -18.95 -2.42
C GLU A 232 7.36 -20.25 -2.85
N THR A 233 6.57 -20.20 -3.94
CA THR A 233 5.80 -21.36 -4.42
C THR A 233 6.61 -22.29 -5.34
N MET A 234 7.63 -21.78 -6.01
CA MET A 234 8.49 -22.51 -6.95
C MET A 234 9.97 -22.20 -6.68
N PRO A 235 10.51 -22.65 -5.54
CA PRO A 235 11.89 -22.35 -5.18
C PRO A 235 12.86 -22.96 -6.19
N GLY A 236 13.83 -22.17 -6.64
CA GLY A 236 14.87 -22.61 -7.59
C GLY A 236 14.48 -22.57 -9.07
N VAL A 237 13.26 -22.16 -9.40
CA VAL A 237 12.81 -21.92 -10.78
C VAL A 237 13.09 -20.47 -11.15
N GLU A 238 13.80 -20.24 -12.25
CA GLU A 238 13.98 -18.90 -12.80
C GLU A 238 12.64 -18.38 -13.34
N ILE A 239 12.20 -17.26 -12.80
CA ILE A 239 10.91 -16.65 -13.16
C ILE A 239 11.17 -15.60 -14.24
N ASP A 240 10.92 -15.97 -15.46
CA ASP A 240 11.07 -15.09 -16.62
C ASP A 240 9.95 -14.03 -16.72
N ARG A 241 10.19 -13.01 -17.56
CA ARG A 241 9.23 -11.91 -17.76
C ARG A 241 7.93 -12.36 -18.43
N SER A 242 7.96 -13.38 -19.26
CA SER A 242 6.78 -13.90 -19.95
C SER A 242 5.83 -14.59 -18.96
N THR A 243 6.39 -15.39 -18.07
CA THR A 243 5.66 -16.01 -16.96
C THR A 243 5.06 -14.96 -16.02
N LEU A 244 5.83 -13.96 -15.62
CA LEU A 244 5.33 -12.84 -14.81
C LEU A 244 4.20 -12.08 -15.51
N TRP A 245 4.34 -11.82 -16.82
CA TRP A 245 3.33 -11.11 -17.59
C TRP A 245 2.02 -11.89 -17.65
N LYS A 246 2.09 -13.20 -17.91
CA LYS A 246 0.93 -14.11 -17.93
C LYS A 246 0.27 -14.20 -16.55
N LYS A 247 1.05 -14.49 -15.52
CA LYS A 247 0.58 -14.60 -14.11
C LYS A 247 -0.08 -13.32 -13.61
N ALA A 248 0.46 -12.16 -13.99
CA ALA A 248 -0.09 -10.86 -13.59
C ALA A 248 -1.52 -10.58 -14.13
N ARG A 249 -2.00 -11.35 -15.10
CA ARG A 249 -3.30 -11.20 -15.75
C ARG A 249 -4.25 -12.34 -15.46
N GLN A 250 -3.79 -13.39 -14.78
CA GLN A 250 -4.63 -14.48 -14.30
C GLN A 250 -5.46 -14.04 -13.11
N ASP A 251 -6.64 -14.64 -13.01
CA ASP A 251 -7.47 -14.59 -11.80
C ASP A 251 -6.96 -15.60 -10.75
N LYS A 252 -7.66 -15.69 -9.61
CA LYS A 252 -7.33 -16.64 -8.53
C LYS A 252 -7.43 -18.12 -8.93
N HIS A 253 -8.10 -18.41 -10.06
CA HIS A 253 -8.25 -19.76 -10.61
C HIS A 253 -7.25 -20.07 -11.72
N GLY A 254 -6.38 -19.10 -12.08
CA GLY A 254 -5.39 -19.25 -13.14
C GLY A 254 -5.91 -18.93 -14.55
N ASN A 255 -7.16 -18.46 -14.69
CA ASN A 255 -7.77 -18.11 -15.97
C ASN A 255 -7.48 -16.65 -16.34
N ILE A 256 -7.39 -16.38 -17.64
CA ILE A 256 -7.35 -15.03 -18.21
C ILE A 256 -8.72 -14.76 -18.83
N PRO A 257 -9.60 -13.96 -18.19
CA PRO A 257 -10.98 -13.80 -18.64
C PRO A 257 -11.12 -13.05 -19.97
N ASP A 258 -10.18 -12.17 -20.30
CA ASP A 258 -10.22 -11.41 -21.55
C ASP A 258 -9.58 -12.24 -22.67
N PRO A 259 -10.34 -12.55 -23.76
CA PRO A 259 -9.85 -13.38 -24.87
C PRO A 259 -8.64 -12.79 -25.59
N LYS A 260 -8.61 -11.45 -25.80
CA LYS A 260 -7.48 -10.75 -26.44
C LYS A 260 -6.22 -10.86 -25.60
N VAL A 261 -6.37 -10.71 -24.28
CA VAL A 261 -5.26 -10.86 -23.32
C VAL A 261 -4.78 -12.30 -23.26
N ALA A 262 -5.69 -13.28 -23.33
CA ALA A 262 -5.36 -14.71 -23.34
C ALA A 262 -4.57 -15.11 -24.60
N GLU A 263 -4.99 -14.63 -25.76
CA GLU A 263 -4.28 -14.83 -27.04
C GLU A 263 -2.88 -14.23 -26.99
N LYS A 264 -2.76 -12.97 -26.54
CA LYS A 264 -1.45 -12.32 -26.38
C LYS A 264 -0.55 -13.05 -25.39
N ALA A 265 -1.10 -13.61 -24.30
CA ALA A 265 -0.37 -14.42 -23.36
C ALA A 265 0.21 -15.69 -23.99
N LYS A 266 -0.55 -16.37 -24.85
CA LYS A 266 -0.07 -17.54 -25.60
C LYS A 266 1.10 -17.16 -26.51
N LEU A 267 0.95 -16.08 -27.30
CA LEU A 267 2.01 -15.61 -28.20
C LEU A 267 3.31 -15.27 -27.46
N ILE A 268 3.21 -14.56 -26.33
CA ILE A 268 4.39 -14.16 -25.52
C ILE A 268 5.12 -15.40 -24.99
N VAL A 269 4.39 -16.40 -24.50
CA VAL A 269 5.00 -17.64 -23.99
C VAL A 269 5.63 -18.46 -25.13
N SER A 270 4.93 -18.57 -26.29
CA SER A 270 5.46 -19.30 -27.44
C SER A 270 6.75 -18.67 -27.99
N LEU A 271 6.84 -17.35 -28.05
CA LEU A 271 8.07 -16.67 -28.47
C LEU A 271 9.24 -16.91 -27.52
N HIS A 272 8.97 -16.98 -26.22
CA HIS A 272 10.02 -17.24 -25.23
C HIS A 272 10.55 -18.68 -25.27
N THR A 273 9.76 -19.64 -25.75
CA THR A 273 10.18 -21.05 -25.88
C THR A 273 11.01 -21.28 -27.16
N LEU A 274 11.09 -20.33 -28.06
CA LEU A 274 11.83 -20.42 -29.33
C LEU A 274 13.26 -19.84 -29.24
N PHE A 275 13.60 -19.19 -28.13
CA PHE A 275 14.90 -18.60 -27.82
C PHE A 275 15.45 -19.13 -26.48
#